data_66c17680b4f1f8efe603f58fb9c3c54e
#
_entry.id   66c17680b4f1f8efe603f58fb9c3c54e
#
_cell.length_a   1.000
_cell.length_b   1.000
_cell.length_c   1.000
_cell.angle_alpha   90.00
_cell.angle_beta   90.00
_cell.angle_gamma   90.00
#
_symmetry.space_group_name_H-M   'P 1'
#
loop_
_entity.id
_entity.type
_entity.pdbx_description
1 polymer ?
#
loop_
_entity_poly.entity_id
_entity_poly.type
_entity_poly.pdbx_seq_one_letter_code
_entity_poly.pdbx_strand_id
1 'polypeptide(L)'
;NGSSDGSADELLSRFGDRIRLLRSARNLGFGGGNNLAIRQARGRYLILLNNDAVAAPGFARELVLAAERDPRVGMVAARVLDYARRDTIDTVGHLLYPDGLNRGRGRLERDRGQWDECRTALFPSGAAALYARRMLDQIGLFDECFFLYGDDAELGLRGRVAGWSCALAPAAIAYHHYSRSAGPYS
;
A
#
# COMPACT_ATOMS: atom_id res chain seq x y z
N ASN A 1 0.27 -14.93 -7.48
CA ASN A 1 -1.07 -14.52 -7.87
C ASN A 1 -1.27 -14.81 -9.37
N GLY A 2 -1.15 -16.10 -9.75
CA GLY A 2 -1.28 -16.55 -11.14
C GLY A 2 -0.08 -16.22 -12.03
N SER A 3 1.08 -15.91 -11.47
CA SER A 3 2.29 -15.59 -12.26
C SER A 3 2.82 -16.83 -12.97
N SER A 4 3.19 -16.69 -14.25
CA SER A 4 3.72 -17.74 -15.12
C SER A 4 5.10 -17.43 -15.70
N ASP A 5 5.74 -16.34 -15.25
CA ASP A 5 6.99 -15.78 -15.76
C ASP A 5 8.25 -16.31 -15.06
N GLY A 6 8.11 -17.32 -14.17
CA GLY A 6 9.21 -17.86 -13.38
C GLY A 6 9.61 -17.06 -12.15
N SER A 7 9.01 -15.87 -11.90
CA SER A 7 9.35 -15.02 -10.76
C SER A 7 9.21 -15.72 -9.40
N ALA A 8 8.25 -16.62 -9.27
CA ALA A 8 8.03 -17.38 -8.05
C ALA A 8 9.21 -18.34 -7.72
N ASP A 9 9.77 -18.99 -8.73
CA ASP A 9 10.92 -19.90 -8.56
C ASP A 9 12.21 -19.11 -8.32
N GLU A 10 12.37 -17.97 -8.96
CA GLU A 10 13.49 -17.06 -8.70
C GLU A 10 13.47 -16.54 -7.26
N LEU A 11 12.31 -16.15 -6.74
CA LEU A 11 12.17 -15.72 -5.35
C LEU A 11 12.57 -16.81 -4.36
N LEU A 12 12.13 -18.06 -4.59
CA LEU A 12 12.53 -19.20 -3.73
C LEU A 12 14.03 -19.48 -3.84
N SER A 13 14.60 -19.43 -5.03
CA SER A 13 16.04 -19.61 -5.24
C SER A 13 16.89 -18.57 -4.50
N ARG A 14 16.46 -17.29 -4.53
CA ARG A 14 17.19 -16.19 -3.90
C ARG A 14 17.00 -16.11 -2.39
N PHE A 15 15.82 -16.39 -1.90
CA PHE A 15 15.44 -16.06 -0.52
C PHE A 15 15.20 -17.32 0.35
N GLY A 16 14.86 -18.48 -0.24
CA GLY A 16 14.65 -19.73 0.46
C GLY A 16 13.71 -19.56 1.66
N ASP A 17 14.12 -20.06 2.81
CA ASP A 17 13.33 -20.02 4.06
C ASP A 17 13.17 -18.63 4.68
N ARG A 18 13.82 -17.60 4.13
CA ARG A 18 13.66 -16.22 4.60
C ARG A 18 12.33 -15.60 4.19
N ILE A 19 11.63 -16.21 3.24
CA ILE A 19 10.31 -15.76 2.80
C ILE A 19 9.30 -16.91 2.88
N ARG A 20 8.04 -16.55 3.00
CA ARG A 20 6.92 -17.47 2.81
C ARG A 20 6.25 -17.16 1.49
N LEU A 21 6.47 -17.99 0.48
CA LEU A 21 5.84 -17.85 -0.82
C LEU A 21 4.44 -18.50 -0.81
N LEU A 22 3.43 -17.72 -1.19
CA LEU A 22 2.06 -18.19 -1.40
C LEU A 22 1.75 -18.20 -2.89
N ARG A 23 1.53 -19.38 -3.46
CA ARG A 23 1.18 -19.54 -4.87
C ARG A 23 -0.34 -19.61 -5.02
N SER A 24 -0.89 -18.86 -5.95
CA SER A 24 -2.27 -19.00 -6.42
C SER A 24 -2.26 -19.52 -7.86
N ALA A 25 -3.12 -20.48 -8.16
CA ALA A 25 -3.26 -21.05 -9.50
C ALA A 25 -3.91 -20.07 -10.50
N ARG A 26 -4.56 -19.00 -10.00
CA ARG A 26 -5.22 -17.99 -10.81
C ARG A 26 -4.93 -16.58 -10.28
N ASN A 27 -5.08 -15.59 -11.13
CA ASN A 27 -5.04 -14.19 -10.69
C ASN A 27 -6.31 -13.87 -9.90
N LEU A 28 -6.15 -13.48 -8.64
CA LEU A 28 -7.22 -13.12 -7.71
C LEU A 28 -7.48 -11.61 -7.67
N GLY A 29 -6.83 -10.85 -8.53
CA GLY A 29 -6.80 -9.39 -8.44
C GLY A 29 -5.90 -8.90 -7.29
N PHE A 30 -5.91 -7.58 -7.06
CA PHE A 30 -5.09 -6.96 -6.00
C PHE A 30 -5.62 -7.35 -4.61
N GLY A 31 -6.91 -7.10 -4.34
CA GLY A 31 -7.52 -7.38 -3.04
C GLY A 31 -7.44 -8.84 -2.64
N GLY A 32 -7.83 -9.76 -3.54
CA GLY A 32 -7.80 -11.20 -3.28
C GLY A 32 -6.40 -11.75 -3.06
N GLY A 33 -5.40 -11.27 -3.82
CA GLY A 33 -4.00 -11.64 -3.63
C GLY A 33 -3.45 -11.19 -2.28
N ASN A 34 -3.75 -9.97 -1.86
CA ASN A 34 -3.38 -9.46 -0.54
C ASN A 34 -4.11 -10.20 0.58
N ASN A 35 -5.40 -10.48 0.44
CA ASN A 35 -6.17 -11.22 1.42
C ASN A 35 -5.59 -12.62 1.68
N LEU A 36 -5.14 -13.31 0.63
CA LEU A 36 -4.47 -14.61 0.76
C LEU A 36 -3.24 -14.50 1.68
N ALA A 37 -2.42 -13.45 1.52
CA ALA A 37 -1.25 -13.22 2.33
C ALA A 37 -1.61 -12.76 3.76
N ILE A 38 -2.58 -11.86 3.91
CA ILE A 38 -3.03 -11.31 5.20
C ILE A 38 -3.55 -12.42 6.12
N ARG A 39 -4.32 -13.38 5.60
CA ARG A 39 -4.83 -14.53 6.36
C ARG A 39 -3.70 -15.42 6.92
N GLN A 40 -2.54 -15.42 6.30
CA GLN A 40 -1.38 -16.20 6.72
C GLN A 40 -0.38 -15.40 7.58
N ALA A 41 -0.45 -14.08 7.54
CA ALA A 41 0.41 -13.21 8.30
C ALA A 41 0.06 -13.24 9.80
N ARG A 42 1.05 -13.03 10.67
CA ARG A 42 0.89 -13.04 12.14
C ARG A 42 1.23 -11.70 12.81
N GLY A 43 1.72 -10.74 12.02
CA GLY A 43 2.16 -9.44 12.54
C GLY A 43 1.01 -8.59 13.05
N ARG A 44 1.28 -7.75 14.05
CA ARG A 44 0.37 -6.70 14.54
C ARG A 44 0.08 -5.65 13.47
N TYR A 45 1.06 -5.40 12.62
CA TYR A 45 0.97 -4.54 11.46
C TYR A 45 1.25 -5.34 10.19
N LEU A 46 0.55 -5.00 9.14
CA LEU A 46 0.63 -5.59 7.81
C LEU A 46 1.10 -4.51 6.86
N ILE A 47 2.28 -4.68 6.29
CA ILE A 47 2.84 -3.76 5.31
C ILE A 47 2.65 -4.36 3.93
N LEU A 48 1.92 -3.67 3.08
CA LEU A 48 1.75 -3.98 1.68
C LEU A 48 2.77 -3.18 0.87
N LEU A 49 3.41 -3.86 -0.07
CA LEU A 49 4.32 -3.26 -1.03
C LEU A 49 4.13 -3.96 -2.37
N ASN A 50 3.82 -3.20 -3.41
CA ASN A 50 3.67 -3.75 -4.74
C ASN A 50 4.98 -4.37 -5.24
N ASN A 51 4.87 -5.37 -6.11
CA ASN A 51 6.02 -6.05 -6.73
C ASN A 51 6.81 -5.15 -7.70
N ASP A 52 6.26 -4.02 -8.10
CA ASP A 52 6.90 -2.97 -8.89
C ASP A 52 7.26 -1.73 -8.05
N ALA A 53 7.37 -1.89 -6.74
CA ALA A 53 7.84 -0.86 -5.82
C ALA A 53 9.09 -1.29 -5.05
N VAL A 54 9.97 -0.33 -4.76
CA VAL A 54 11.21 -0.52 -4.00
C VAL A 54 11.18 0.35 -2.75
N ALA A 55 11.26 -0.28 -1.58
CA ALA A 55 11.32 0.42 -0.30
C ALA A 55 12.72 1.01 -0.04
N ALA A 56 12.79 2.26 0.40
CA ALA A 56 14.02 2.85 0.89
C ALA A 56 14.40 2.27 2.28
N PRO A 57 15.67 2.37 2.69
CA PRO A 57 16.08 2.01 4.05
C PRO A 57 15.23 2.70 5.11
N GLY A 58 14.81 1.96 6.14
CA GLY A 58 13.96 2.50 7.22
C GLY A 58 12.45 2.53 6.92
N PHE A 59 12.02 2.25 5.69
CA PHE A 59 10.62 2.30 5.26
C PHE A 59 9.64 1.66 6.26
N ALA A 60 9.85 0.40 6.60
CA ALA A 60 8.96 -0.33 7.52
C ALA A 60 8.97 0.27 8.94
N ARG A 61 10.14 0.70 9.42
CA ARG A 61 10.29 1.35 10.72
C ARG A 61 9.46 2.63 10.80
N GLU A 62 9.56 3.50 9.81
CA GLU A 62 8.86 4.79 9.79
C GLU A 62 7.35 4.62 9.69
N LEU A 63 6.86 3.61 8.97
CA LEU A 63 5.44 3.26 8.96
C LEU A 63 4.96 2.81 10.34
N VAL A 64 5.70 1.95 11.01
CA VAL A 64 5.34 1.46 12.36
C VAL A 64 5.36 2.61 13.37
N LEU A 65 6.39 3.46 13.36
CA LEU A 65 6.46 4.63 14.24
C LEU A 65 5.26 5.58 14.05
N ALA A 66 4.81 5.77 12.81
CA ALA A 66 3.61 6.57 12.55
C ALA A 66 2.32 5.89 13.05
N ALA A 67 2.22 4.55 12.93
CA ALA A 67 1.08 3.79 13.44
C ALA A 67 0.97 3.80 14.97
N GLU A 68 2.08 3.93 15.67
CA GLU A 68 2.14 3.88 17.13
C GLU A 68 1.89 5.24 17.83
N ARG A 69 1.76 6.33 17.04
CA ARG A 69 1.52 7.68 17.59
C ARG A 69 0.14 7.83 18.24
N ASP A 70 -0.87 7.15 17.71
CA ASP A 70 -2.25 7.21 18.23
C ASP A 70 -2.90 5.82 18.08
N PRO A 71 -3.53 5.27 19.12
CA PRO A 71 -4.23 3.98 19.03
C PRO A 71 -5.36 3.95 18.00
N ARG A 72 -5.87 5.08 17.53
CA ARG A 72 -6.87 5.14 16.45
C ARG A 72 -6.26 5.04 15.05
N VAL A 73 -4.94 5.07 14.90
CA VAL A 73 -4.31 4.88 13.60
C VAL A 73 -4.46 3.42 13.17
N GLY A 74 -5.31 3.20 12.19
CA GLY A 74 -5.55 1.90 11.55
C GLY A 74 -4.81 1.73 10.23
N MET A 75 -4.40 2.84 9.62
CA MET A 75 -3.74 2.91 8.32
C MET A 75 -2.59 3.90 8.33
N VAL A 76 -1.54 3.62 7.56
CA VAL A 76 -0.46 4.59 7.34
C VAL A 76 -0.13 4.66 5.85
N ALA A 77 -0.17 5.87 5.31
CA ALA A 77 0.29 6.18 3.97
C ALA A 77 1.80 6.45 3.97
N ALA A 78 2.49 5.87 3.01
CA ALA A 78 3.89 6.18 2.71
C ALA A 78 4.00 7.40 1.79
N ARG A 79 5.22 7.97 1.69
CA ARG A 79 5.61 8.81 0.57
C ARG A 79 6.04 7.91 -0.58
N VAL A 80 5.25 7.86 -1.62
CA VAL A 80 5.55 7.09 -2.83
C VAL A 80 6.04 8.05 -3.90
N LEU A 81 7.23 7.78 -4.42
CA LEU A 81 7.90 8.55 -5.47
C LEU A 81 7.97 7.74 -6.76
N ASP A 82 8.03 8.42 -7.90
CA ASP A 82 8.28 7.79 -9.19
C ASP A 82 9.67 7.16 -9.22
N TYR A 83 9.77 5.90 -9.67
CA TYR A 83 11.04 5.18 -9.67
C TYR A 83 12.08 5.78 -10.62
N ALA A 84 11.65 6.25 -11.77
CA ALA A 84 12.54 6.84 -12.79
C ALA A 84 12.89 8.29 -12.46
N ARG A 85 11.95 9.03 -11.86
CA ARG A 85 12.12 10.44 -11.45
C ARG A 85 11.94 10.54 -9.94
N ARG A 86 12.98 10.20 -9.20
CA ARG A 86 12.95 10.02 -7.74
C ARG A 86 12.64 11.28 -6.93
N ASP A 87 12.57 12.43 -7.56
CA ASP A 87 12.11 13.69 -7.00
C ASP A 87 10.66 14.05 -7.40
N THR A 88 9.94 13.14 -8.04
CA THR A 88 8.55 13.32 -8.45
C THR A 88 7.63 12.46 -7.58
N ILE A 89 6.62 13.06 -6.99
CA ILE A 89 5.65 12.38 -6.13
C ILE A 89 4.68 11.56 -6.99
N ASP A 90 4.55 10.27 -6.70
CA ASP A 90 3.41 9.47 -7.16
C ASP A 90 2.22 9.71 -6.22
N THR A 91 2.42 9.55 -4.89
CA THR A 91 1.39 9.90 -3.91
C THR A 91 1.96 10.07 -2.48
N VAL A 92 1.31 10.93 -1.70
CA VAL A 92 1.47 11.03 -0.24
C VAL A 92 0.13 10.76 0.45
N GLY A 93 -0.50 9.63 0.09
CA GLY A 93 -1.86 9.27 0.44
C GLY A 93 -2.87 9.79 -0.58
N HIS A 94 -4.11 9.34 -0.46
CA HIS A 94 -5.18 9.67 -1.40
C HIS A 94 -6.13 10.73 -0.83
N LEU A 95 -6.79 11.43 -1.75
CA LEU A 95 -7.91 12.34 -1.51
C LEU A 95 -9.12 11.87 -2.31
N LEU A 96 -10.31 12.14 -1.79
CA LEU A 96 -11.56 11.97 -2.52
C LEU A 96 -12.01 13.35 -3.00
N TYR A 97 -12.33 13.46 -4.28
CA TYR A 97 -12.76 14.70 -4.90
C TYR A 97 -14.29 14.74 -5.05
N PRO A 98 -14.88 15.95 -5.25
CA PRO A 98 -16.35 16.08 -5.39
C PRO A 98 -16.97 15.32 -6.56
N ASP A 99 -16.15 14.95 -7.56
CA ASP A 99 -16.54 14.10 -8.69
C ASP A 99 -16.62 12.59 -8.33
N GLY A 100 -16.35 12.24 -7.05
CA GLY A 100 -16.33 10.87 -6.57
C GLY A 100 -15.04 10.09 -6.88
N LEU A 101 -14.08 10.70 -7.58
CA LEU A 101 -12.82 10.04 -7.91
C LEU A 101 -11.78 10.22 -6.80
N ASN A 102 -11.07 9.15 -6.50
CA ASN A 102 -9.88 9.24 -5.67
C ASN A 102 -8.63 9.56 -6.53
N ARG A 103 -7.78 10.40 -6.01
CA ARG A 103 -6.50 10.75 -6.66
C ARG A 103 -5.40 10.81 -5.63
N GLY A 104 -4.18 10.42 -6.03
CA GLY A 104 -2.99 10.58 -5.22
C GLY A 104 -2.72 12.05 -4.91
N ARG A 105 -2.57 12.38 -3.63
CA ARG A 105 -2.20 13.71 -3.17
C ARG A 105 -0.76 14.00 -3.56
N GLY A 106 -0.49 15.19 -4.09
CA GLY A 106 0.83 15.60 -4.57
C GLY A 106 1.27 14.95 -5.89
N ARG A 107 0.37 14.22 -6.57
CA ARG A 107 0.70 13.47 -7.77
C ARG A 107 1.32 14.37 -8.85
N LEU A 108 2.46 13.91 -9.41
CA LEU A 108 3.28 14.58 -10.42
C LEU A 108 3.95 15.88 -9.94
N GLU A 109 3.77 16.27 -8.68
CA GLU A 109 4.53 17.36 -8.09
C GLU A 109 5.98 16.95 -7.87
N ARG A 110 6.90 17.92 -7.96
CA ARG A 110 8.27 17.71 -7.49
C ARG A 110 8.28 17.69 -5.97
N ASP A 111 8.93 16.69 -5.39
CA ASP A 111 9.17 16.64 -3.94
C ASP A 111 10.20 17.69 -3.54
N ARG A 112 9.76 18.64 -2.75
CA ARG A 112 10.57 19.74 -2.18
C ARG A 112 10.48 19.78 -0.66
N GLY A 113 9.99 18.67 -0.05
CA GLY A 113 9.72 18.61 1.39
C GLY A 113 8.39 19.26 1.81
N GLN A 114 7.53 19.66 0.87
CA GLN A 114 6.24 20.33 1.15
C GLN A 114 5.28 19.46 1.99
N TRP A 115 5.55 18.16 2.10
CA TRP A 115 4.75 17.21 2.88
C TRP A 115 5.45 16.72 4.15
N ASP A 116 6.65 17.23 4.49
CA ASP A 116 7.46 16.72 5.61
C ASP A 116 6.78 16.90 6.96
N GLU A 117 6.00 17.97 7.13
CA GLU A 117 5.25 18.26 8.35
C GLU A 117 3.82 17.70 8.34
N CYS A 118 3.37 17.14 7.22
CA CYS A 118 2.04 16.55 7.14
C CYS A 118 2.00 15.20 7.88
N ARG A 119 0.98 14.98 8.69
CA ARG A 119 0.87 13.78 9.53
C ARG A 119 -0.37 12.94 9.23
N THR A 120 -1.22 13.39 8.32
CA THR A 120 -2.50 12.72 8.03
C THR A 120 -2.73 12.52 6.55
N ALA A 121 -3.47 11.47 6.21
CA ALA A 121 -4.02 11.21 4.89
C ALA A 121 -5.48 10.78 5.03
N LEU A 122 -6.23 10.75 3.93
CA LEU A 122 -7.58 10.19 3.96
C LEU A 122 -7.51 8.66 4.03
N PHE A 123 -6.75 8.05 3.12
CA PHE A 123 -6.35 6.63 3.11
C PHE A 123 -5.04 6.45 2.34
N PRO A 124 -4.32 5.32 2.51
CA PRO A 124 -3.07 5.07 1.82
C PRO A 124 -3.30 4.55 0.40
N SER A 125 -2.27 4.61 -0.45
CA SER A 125 -2.23 3.87 -1.70
C SER A 125 -1.87 2.41 -1.46
N GLY A 126 -2.53 1.48 -2.15
CA GLY A 126 -2.18 0.07 -2.13
C GLY A 126 -0.76 -0.24 -2.59
N ALA A 127 -0.10 0.67 -3.31
CA ALA A 127 1.28 0.49 -3.76
C ALA A 127 2.29 0.36 -2.61
N ALA A 128 2.07 1.10 -1.49
CA ALA A 128 2.93 1.08 -0.30
C ALA A 128 2.13 1.58 0.92
N ALA A 129 1.69 0.68 1.77
CA ALA A 129 0.79 0.99 2.88
C ALA A 129 1.05 0.11 4.10
N LEU A 130 0.69 0.62 5.29
CA LEU A 130 0.56 -0.19 6.49
C LEU A 130 -0.90 -0.21 6.95
N TYR A 131 -1.36 -1.39 7.34
CA TYR A 131 -2.66 -1.62 7.98
C TYR A 131 -2.48 -2.28 9.34
N ALA A 132 -3.16 -1.76 10.36
CA ALA A 132 -3.19 -2.40 11.68
C ALA A 132 -4.12 -3.61 11.64
N ARG A 133 -3.64 -4.77 12.12
CA ARG A 133 -4.44 -6.00 12.17
C ARG A 133 -5.77 -5.79 12.88
N ARG A 134 -5.77 -5.11 14.04
CA ARG A 134 -6.99 -4.81 14.81
C ARG A 134 -8.05 -4.05 14.01
N MET A 135 -7.65 -3.19 13.05
CA MET A 135 -8.58 -2.54 12.16
C MET A 135 -9.19 -3.57 11.20
N LEU A 136 -8.35 -4.36 10.54
CA LEU A 136 -8.82 -5.38 9.59
C LEU A 136 -9.68 -6.46 10.26
N ASP A 137 -9.38 -6.84 11.50
CA ASP A 137 -10.19 -7.77 12.28
C ASP A 137 -11.59 -7.21 12.58
N GLN A 138 -11.72 -5.89 12.73
CA GLN A 138 -12.99 -5.22 12.98
C GLN A 138 -13.80 -4.98 11.71
N ILE A 139 -13.16 -4.48 10.64
CA ILE A 139 -13.87 -4.03 9.43
C ILE A 139 -13.85 -5.04 8.29
N GLY A 140 -13.09 -6.12 8.41
CA GLY A 140 -12.84 -7.07 7.33
C GLY A 140 -11.65 -6.69 6.44
N LEU A 141 -11.33 -7.59 5.52
CA LEU A 141 -10.21 -7.47 4.58
C LEU A 141 -10.65 -6.67 3.33
N PHE A 142 -9.81 -6.67 2.28
CA PHE A 142 -10.17 -6.10 0.98
C PHE A 142 -11.44 -6.77 0.42
N ASP A 143 -12.32 -6.01 -0.20
CA ASP A 143 -13.45 -6.56 -0.94
C ASP A 143 -12.94 -7.17 -2.26
N GLU A 144 -13.10 -8.48 -2.40
CA GLU A 144 -12.59 -9.23 -3.56
C GLU A 144 -13.45 -8.99 -4.84
N CYS A 145 -14.57 -8.27 -4.73
CA CYS A 145 -15.34 -7.81 -5.90
C CYS A 145 -14.56 -6.77 -6.72
N PHE A 146 -13.68 -6.00 -6.07
CA PHE A 146 -12.73 -5.14 -6.77
C PHE A 146 -11.56 -5.98 -7.27
N PHE A 147 -11.51 -6.22 -8.55
CA PHE A 147 -10.41 -7.00 -9.13
C PHE A 147 -9.13 -6.17 -9.22
N LEU A 148 -9.25 -4.91 -9.65
CA LEU A 148 -8.16 -3.94 -9.80
C LEU A 148 -8.73 -2.53 -9.72
N TYR A 149 -8.07 -1.66 -8.95
CA TYR A 149 -8.45 -0.28 -8.64
C TYR A 149 -9.73 -0.13 -7.79
N GLY A 150 -9.70 0.83 -6.90
CA GLY A 150 -10.80 1.16 -6.00
C GLY A 150 -10.82 0.36 -4.70
N ASP A 151 -10.12 -0.75 -4.63
CA ASP A 151 -10.03 -1.65 -3.47
C ASP A 151 -9.33 -1.00 -2.27
N ASP A 152 -8.27 -0.22 -2.48
CA ASP A 152 -7.61 0.57 -1.43
C ASP A 152 -8.48 1.74 -0.95
N ALA A 153 -9.23 2.36 -1.86
CA ALA A 153 -10.17 3.43 -1.53
C ALA A 153 -11.36 2.89 -0.71
N GLU A 154 -11.94 1.76 -1.12
CA GLU A 154 -13.04 1.10 -0.42
C GLU A 154 -12.62 0.74 1.02
N LEU A 155 -11.52 -0.01 1.17
CA LEU A 155 -11.00 -0.41 2.48
C LEU A 155 -10.68 0.82 3.34
N GLY A 156 -10.05 1.84 2.75
CA GLY A 156 -9.69 3.07 3.41
C GLY A 156 -10.90 3.84 3.92
N LEU A 157 -11.93 4.02 3.10
CA LEU A 157 -13.17 4.70 3.47
C LEU A 157 -13.96 3.91 4.51
N ARG A 158 -14.05 2.59 4.37
CA ARG A 158 -14.69 1.70 5.36
C ARG A 158 -14.00 1.81 6.72
N GLY A 159 -12.65 1.87 6.74
CA GLY A 159 -11.88 2.14 7.97
C GLY A 159 -12.22 3.51 8.56
N ARG A 160 -12.30 4.56 7.73
CA ARG A 160 -12.67 5.92 8.18
C ARG A 160 -14.06 5.99 8.79
N VAL A 161 -15.04 5.35 8.16
CA VAL A 161 -16.43 5.27 8.67
C VAL A 161 -16.48 4.52 10.01
N ALA A 162 -15.65 3.50 10.18
CA ALA A 162 -15.53 2.76 11.44
C ALA A 162 -14.73 3.51 12.55
N GLY A 163 -14.30 4.76 12.30
CA GLY A 163 -13.61 5.62 13.27
C GLY A 163 -12.08 5.51 13.28
N TRP A 164 -11.49 4.73 12.39
CA TRP A 164 -10.04 4.64 12.25
C TRP A 164 -9.45 5.85 11.53
N SER A 165 -8.26 6.26 11.92
CA SER A 165 -7.51 7.32 11.25
C SER A 165 -6.44 6.75 10.32
N CYS A 166 -6.03 7.56 9.34
CA CYS A 166 -4.89 7.30 8.49
C CYS A 166 -3.79 8.33 8.78
N ALA A 167 -2.63 7.87 9.22
CA ALA A 167 -1.45 8.70 9.34
C ALA A 167 -0.71 8.80 8.00
N LEU A 168 0.03 9.89 7.80
CA LEU A 168 1.10 9.97 6.80
C LEU A 168 2.45 9.81 7.50
N ALA A 169 3.32 8.97 6.93
CA ALA A 169 4.71 8.80 7.34
C ALA A 169 5.63 9.36 6.23
N PRO A 170 5.97 10.66 6.24
CA PRO A 170 6.77 11.28 5.18
C PRO A 170 8.16 10.68 5.00
N ALA A 171 8.75 10.13 6.08
CA ALA A 171 10.05 9.47 6.05
C ALA A 171 10.00 8.02 5.57
N ALA A 172 8.80 7.42 5.45
CA ALA A 172 8.60 6.10 4.84
C ALA A 172 8.54 6.25 3.33
N ILE A 173 9.68 6.13 2.66
CA ILE A 173 9.79 6.35 1.21
C ILE A 173 9.76 5.02 0.46
N ALA A 174 8.93 4.93 -0.58
CA ALA A 174 8.95 3.88 -1.58
C ALA A 174 9.03 4.48 -2.99
N TYR A 175 9.73 3.80 -3.90
CA TYR A 175 9.86 4.16 -5.31
C TYR A 175 9.03 3.20 -6.15
N HIS A 176 8.08 3.71 -6.92
CA HIS A 176 7.09 2.92 -7.65
C HIS A 176 7.29 3.07 -9.16
N HIS A 177 7.30 1.95 -9.88
CA HIS A 177 7.47 1.93 -11.32
C HIS A 177 6.20 2.33 -12.08
N TYR A 178 5.10 2.45 -11.41
CA TYR A 178 3.77 2.83 -11.89
C TYR A 178 3.32 2.15 -13.19
N SER A 179 2.24 1.38 -13.08
CA SER A 179 1.50 0.78 -14.22
C SER A 179 2.31 -0.08 -15.19
N ARG A 180 3.32 -0.83 -14.73
CA ARG A 180 3.97 -1.81 -15.62
C ARG A 180 3.07 -2.98 -16.01
N SER A 181 2.10 -3.33 -15.15
CA SER A 181 1.19 -4.45 -15.38
C SER A 181 -0.09 -4.09 -16.12
N ALA A 182 -0.50 -2.83 -16.12
CA ALA A 182 -1.80 -2.40 -16.64
C ALA A 182 -1.69 -1.39 -17.78
N GLY A 183 -0.47 -0.94 -18.15
CA GLY A 183 -0.26 0.13 -19.14
C GLY A 183 -0.61 1.53 -18.59
N PRO A 184 -0.18 2.60 -19.27
CA PRO A 184 -0.27 3.97 -18.74
C PRO A 184 -1.69 4.56 -18.68
N TYR A 185 -2.70 3.88 -19.20
CA TYR A 185 -4.09 4.37 -19.31
C TYR A 185 -5.17 3.30 -19.06
N SER A 186 -4.85 2.20 -18.42
CA SER A 186 -5.82 1.17 -18.07
C SER A 186 -6.48 1.45 -16.72
#